data_40937895bb1b16a45e112d6fcf780c68
#
_entry.id   40937895bb1b16a45e112d6fcf780c68
#
_cell.length_a   1.000
_cell.length_b   1.000
_cell.length_c   1.000
_cell.angle_alpha   90.00
_cell.angle_beta   90.00
_cell.angle_gamma   90.00
#
_symmetry.space_group_name_H-M   'P 1'
#
loop_
_entity.id
_entity.type
_entity.pdbx_description
1 polymer ?
#
loop_
_entity_poly.entity_id
_entity_poly.type
_entity_poly.pdbx_seq_one_letter_code
_entity_poly.pdbx_strand_id
1 'polypeptide(L)'
;MDWLLVVEHNRLYREGLATLLEWRTGLSSIYAGSLAEAKGVLAEATQKPACIIVDLDLPGGGGPELLEQLDGVPVVVLVKDCSLQRQSEAKGLGTEEVLRTGSVERITATVERLIGPRSTTVI
;
A
#
# COMPACT_ATOMS: atom_id res chain seq x y z
N MET A 1 6.14 10.52 -13.01
CA MET A 1 6.06 9.07 -13.22
C MET A 1 5.39 8.45 -11.99
N ASP A 2 4.37 7.63 -12.20
CA ASP A 2 3.64 7.04 -11.08
C ASP A 2 4.41 5.89 -10.44
N TRP A 3 4.22 5.73 -9.18
CA TRP A 3 4.88 4.69 -8.40
C TRP A 3 4.00 4.22 -7.26
N LEU A 4 4.34 3.08 -6.69
CA LEU A 4 3.61 2.48 -5.58
C LEU A 4 4.50 2.45 -4.34
N LEU A 5 3.91 2.64 -3.17
CA LEU A 5 4.62 2.49 -1.90
C LEU A 5 4.04 1.27 -1.17
N VAL A 6 4.89 0.31 -0.84
CA VAL A 6 4.53 -0.89 -0.09
C VAL A 6 5.20 -0.82 1.27
N VAL A 7 4.41 -0.71 2.31
CA VAL A 7 4.90 -0.62 3.70
C VAL A 7 4.55 -1.90 4.44
N GLU A 8 5.51 -2.76 4.59
CA GLU A 8 5.33 -4.08 5.18
C GLU A 8 6.61 -4.52 5.87
N HIS A 9 6.50 -5.00 7.09
CA HIS A 9 7.66 -5.41 7.88
C HIS A 9 8.31 -6.69 7.36
N ASN A 10 7.52 -7.68 6.96
CA ASN A 10 8.06 -8.96 6.49
C ASN A 10 8.72 -8.79 5.13
N ARG A 11 10.05 -8.94 5.09
CA ARG A 11 10.84 -8.68 3.89
C ARG A 11 10.43 -9.55 2.70
N LEU A 12 10.29 -10.86 2.91
CA LEU A 12 9.95 -11.77 1.82
C LEU A 12 8.56 -11.46 1.25
N TYR A 13 7.61 -11.23 2.13
CA TYR A 13 6.25 -10.87 1.72
C TYR A 13 6.26 -9.54 0.96
N ARG A 14 6.95 -8.55 1.51
CA ARG A 14 7.05 -7.21 0.92
C ARG A 14 7.65 -7.25 -0.48
N GLU A 15 8.78 -7.95 -0.63
CA GLU A 15 9.44 -8.07 -1.93
C GLU A 15 8.60 -8.83 -2.94
N GLY A 16 7.98 -9.92 -2.53
CA GLY A 16 7.10 -10.71 -3.39
C GLY A 16 5.88 -9.93 -3.84
N LEU A 17 5.25 -9.22 -2.92
CA LEU A 17 4.10 -8.39 -3.25
C LEU A 17 4.48 -7.24 -4.19
N ALA A 18 5.59 -6.56 -3.91
CA ALA A 18 6.06 -5.48 -4.75
C ALA A 18 6.35 -5.96 -6.18
N THR A 19 7.02 -7.11 -6.31
CA THR A 19 7.32 -7.70 -7.61
C THR A 19 6.04 -8.01 -8.40
N LEU A 20 5.06 -8.61 -7.74
CA LEU A 20 3.79 -8.93 -8.38
C LEU A 20 3.05 -7.67 -8.80
N LEU A 21 3.01 -6.66 -7.94
CA LEU A 21 2.37 -5.39 -8.24
C LEU A 21 3.03 -4.69 -9.42
N GLU A 22 4.36 -4.67 -9.47
CA GLU A 22 5.09 -4.09 -10.60
C GLU A 22 4.74 -4.79 -11.91
N TRP A 23 4.69 -6.12 -11.86
CA TRP A 23 4.35 -6.90 -13.04
C TRP A 23 2.92 -6.63 -13.53
N ARG A 24 1.97 -6.53 -12.59
CA ARG A 24 0.56 -6.36 -12.92
C ARG A 24 0.20 -4.93 -13.30
N THR A 25 0.83 -3.94 -12.69
CA THR A 25 0.48 -2.53 -12.90
C THR A 25 1.39 -1.80 -13.87
N GLY A 26 2.57 -2.32 -14.10
CA GLY A 26 3.58 -1.62 -14.88
C GLY A 26 4.24 -0.45 -14.14
N LEU A 27 3.91 -0.25 -12.87
CA LEU A 27 4.48 0.83 -12.07
C LEU A 27 5.66 0.32 -11.25
N SER A 28 6.64 1.19 -11.03
CA SER A 28 7.71 0.89 -10.09
C SER A 28 7.17 0.92 -8.66
N SER A 29 7.64 0.02 -7.82
CA SER A 29 7.33 0.05 -6.41
C SER A 29 8.56 0.37 -5.58
N ILE A 30 8.36 1.17 -4.55
CA ILE A 30 9.35 1.39 -3.50
C ILE A 30 8.76 0.77 -2.25
N TYR A 31 9.55 0.07 -1.48
CA TYR A 31 9.05 -0.58 -0.29
C TYR A 31 9.83 -0.14 0.94
N ALA A 32 9.12 -0.13 2.05
CA ALA A 32 9.62 0.25 3.35
C ALA A 32 9.22 -0.79 4.39
N GLY A 33 10.11 -1.09 5.31
CA GLY A 33 9.86 -2.08 6.36
C GLY A 33 9.35 -1.49 7.66
N SER A 34 9.26 -0.16 7.75
CA SER A 34 8.83 0.53 8.96
C SER A 34 8.23 1.89 8.61
N LEU A 35 7.58 2.50 9.60
CA LEU A 35 7.07 3.86 9.46
C LEU A 35 8.19 4.86 9.16
N ALA A 36 9.31 4.74 9.86
CA ALA A 36 10.44 5.63 9.66
C ALA A 36 10.97 5.58 8.24
N GLU A 37 11.13 4.36 7.69
CA GLU A 37 11.56 4.20 6.30
C GLU A 37 10.53 4.79 5.33
N ALA A 38 9.25 4.55 5.57
CA ALA A 38 8.19 5.08 4.72
C ALA A 38 8.18 6.60 4.70
N LYS A 39 8.35 7.22 5.86
CA LYS A 39 8.45 8.69 5.96
C LYS A 39 9.64 9.22 5.19
N GLY A 40 10.78 8.53 5.27
CA GLY A 40 11.97 8.90 4.50
C GLY A 40 11.74 8.85 3.01
N VAL A 41 11.12 7.78 2.53
CA VAL A 41 10.78 7.63 1.12
C VAL A 41 9.87 8.76 0.65
N LEU A 42 8.84 9.07 1.41
CA LEU A 42 7.88 10.12 1.05
C LEU A 42 8.53 11.51 1.09
N ALA A 43 9.42 11.75 2.03
CA ALA A 43 10.11 13.02 2.14
C ALA A 43 11.02 13.31 0.94
N GLU A 44 11.62 12.28 0.37
CA GLU A 44 12.51 12.42 -0.79
C GLU A 44 11.77 12.39 -2.13
N ALA A 45 10.51 11.94 -2.13
CA ALA A 45 9.76 11.80 -3.37
C ALA A 45 9.31 13.17 -3.91
N THR A 46 9.45 13.35 -5.21
CA THR A 46 8.98 14.56 -5.88
C THR A 46 7.50 14.51 -6.18
N GLN A 47 6.94 13.31 -6.24
CA GLN A 47 5.52 13.08 -6.51
C GLN A 47 4.96 12.11 -5.47
N LYS A 48 3.69 12.27 -5.13
CA LYS A 48 3.01 11.32 -4.27
C LYS A 48 2.85 9.99 -4.99
N PRO A 49 2.85 8.86 -4.26
CA PRO A 49 2.60 7.58 -4.90
C PRO A 49 1.18 7.50 -5.46
N ALA A 50 0.98 6.68 -6.48
CA ALA A 50 -0.33 6.44 -7.06
C ALA A 50 -1.24 5.66 -6.10
N CYS A 51 -0.64 4.82 -5.27
CA CYS A 51 -1.35 4.03 -4.26
C CYS A 51 -0.36 3.61 -3.18
N ILE A 52 -0.84 3.46 -1.97
CA ILE A 52 -0.05 2.96 -0.84
C ILE A 52 -0.68 1.68 -0.33
N ILE A 53 0.14 0.68 -0.12
CA ILE A 53 -0.26 -0.58 0.48
C ILE A 53 0.47 -0.63 1.82
N VAL A 54 -0.26 -0.62 2.92
CA VAL A 54 0.32 -0.53 4.25
C VAL A 54 -0.21 -1.60 5.19
N ASP A 55 0.71 -2.27 5.89
CA ASP A 55 0.37 -3.19 6.96
C ASP A 55 -0.05 -2.37 8.19
N LEU A 56 -1.26 -2.60 8.67
CA LEU A 56 -1.77 -1.91 9.86
C LEU A 56 -0.98 -2.29 11.13
N ASP A 57 -0.39 -3.47 11.13
CA ASP A 57 0.31 -4.04 12.28
C ASP A 57 1.83 -3.89 12.19
N LEU A 58 2.32 -2.76 11.71
CA LEU A 58 3.76 -2.49 11.68
C LEU A 58 4.35 -2.57 13.09
N PRO A 59 5.52 -3.22 13.26
CA PRO A 59 6.20 -3.22 14.54
C PRO A 59 6.48 -1.79 15.02
N GLY A 60 6.21 -1.55 16.29
CA GLY A 60 6.34 -0.21 16.86
C GLY A 60 5.15 0.70 16.56
N GLY A 61 4.13 0.20 15.87
CA GLY A 61 2.96 0.98 15.49
C GLY A 61 3.24 1.88 14.30
N GLY A 62 2.39 2.88 14.11
CA GLY A 62 2.65 3.95 13.15
C GLY A 62 1.92 3.84 11.82
N GLY A 63 1.26 2.71 11.54
CA GLY A 63 0.42 2.61 10.35
C GLY A 63 -0.63 3.72 10.30
N PRO A 64 -1.43 3.91 11.37
CA PRO A 64 -2.40 5.00 11.43
C PRO A 64 -1.78 6.39 11.26
N GLU A 65 -0.63 6.63 11.88
CA GLU A 65 0.06 7.92 11.76
C GLU A 65 0.45 8.23 10.33
N LEU A 66 0.91 7.22 9.59
CA LEU A 66 1.28 7.38 8.20
C LEU A 66 0.06 7.79 7.37
N LEU A 67 -1.09 7.17 7.62
CA LEU A 67 -2.32 7.45 6.89
C LEU A 67 -2.80 8.89 7.06
N GLU A 68 -2.61 9.46 8.23
CA GLU A 68 -2.98 10.85 8.50
C GLU A 68 -2.23 11.86 7.64
N GLN A 69 -1.04 11.49 7.17
CA GLN A 69 -0.18 12.38 6.39
C GLN A 69 -0.42 12.30 4.88
N LEU A 70 -1.28 11.38 4.44
CA LEU A 70 -1.40 11.04 3.02
C LEU A 70 -2.78 11.39 2.47
N ASP A 71 -3.09 12.66 2.48
CA ASP A 71 -4.34 13.14 1.95
C ASP A 71 -4.38 13.01 0.42
N GLY A 72 -5.46 12.44 -0.08
CA GLY A 72 -5.70 12.32 -1.52
C GLY A 72 -5.02 11.14 -2.20
N VAL A 73 -4.30 10.30 -1.46
CA VAL A 73 -3.66 9.10 -2.03
C VAL A 73 -4.50 7.87 -1.70
N PRO A 74 -4.86 7.04 -2.69
CA PRO A 74 -5.54 5.79 -2.41
C PRO A 74 -4.70 4.88 -1.51
N VAL A 75 -5.31 4.31 -0.49
CA VAL A 75 -4.62 3.46 0.48
C VAL A 75 -5.32 2.12 0.61
N VAL A 76 -4.55 1.05 0.50
CA VAL A 76 -4.99 -0.32 0.79
C VAL A 76 -4.33 -0.72 2.10
N VAL A 77 -5.13 -1.02 3.10
CA VAL A 77 -4.64 -1.47 4.40
C VAL A 77 -4.67 -2.98 4.47
N LEU A 78 -3.56 -3.57 4.87
CA LEU A 78 -3.45 -5.01 5.06
C LEU A 78 -3.58 -5.33 6.55
N VAL A 79 -4.37 -6.33 6.86
CA VAL A 79 -4.56 -6.82 8.23
C VAL A 79 -4.34 -8.32 8.26
N LYS A 80 -3.69 -8.82 9.29
CA LYS A 80 -3.51 -10.27 9.48
C LYS A 80 -4.80 -10.90 9.97
N ASP A 81 -5.53 -10.16 10.79
CA ASP A 81 -6.80 -10.59 11.35
C ASP A 81 -7.91 -9.67 10.81
N CYS A 82 -8.82 -10.25 10.03
CA CYS A 82 -9.96 -9.54 9.46
C CYS A 82 -11.17 -9.53 10.40
N SER A 83 -10.96 -9.41 11.70
CA SER A 83 -12.06 -9.24 12.65
C SER A 83 -12.82 -7.95 12.33
N LEU A 84 -14.08 -7.89 12.74
CA LEU A 84 -14.89 -6.69 12.54
C LEU A 84 -14.27 -5.48 13.22
N GLN A 85 -13.64 -5.69 14.38
CA GLN A 85 -12.96 -4.62 15.09
C GLN A 85 -11.81 -4.03 14.28
N ARG A 86 -10.95 -4.87 13.72
CA ARG A 86 -9.81 -4.41 12.93
C ARG A 86 -10.26 -3.73 11.65
N GLN A 87 -11.28 -4.26 11.00
CA GLN A 87 -11.84 -3.63 9.80
C GLN A 87 -12.41 -2.26 10.11
N SER A 88 -13.11 -2.14 11.23
CA SER A 88 -13.69 -0.88 11.68
C SER A 88 -12.62 0.16 11.98
N GLU A 89 -11.55 -0.24 12.69
CA GLU A 89 -10.41 0.64 12.96
C GLU A 89 -9.79 1.17 11.68
N ALA A 90 -9.54 0.29 10.73
CA ALA A 90 -8.92 0.65 9.46
C ALA A 90 -9.81 1.59 8.64
N LYS A 91 -11.10 1.30 8.56
CA LYS A 91 -12.06 2.17 7.85
C LYS A 91 -12.16 3.54 8.47
N GLY A 92 -12.06 3.62 9.79
CA GLY A 92 -12.07 4.89 10.51
C GLY A 92 -10.89 5.79 10.17
N LEU A 93 -9.85 5.24 9.54
CA LEU A 93 -8.66 5.98 9.12
C LEU A 93 -8.77 6.51 7.69
N GLY A 94 -9.91 6.35 7.04
CA GLY A 94 -10.12 6.87 5.69
C GLY A 94 -9.47 6.05 4.59
N THR A 95 -9.30 4.75 4.82
CA THR A 95 -8.69 3.86 3.83
C THR A 95 -9.69 3.49 2.74
N GLU A 96 -9.17 3.24 1.53
CA GLU A 96 -10.01 2.80 0.41
C GLU A 96 -10.47 1.36 0.59
N GLU A 97 -9.61 0.51 1.10
CA GLU A 97 -9.90 -0.90 1.20
C GLU A 97 -9.12 -1.52 2.36
N VAL A 98 -9.71 -2.52 3.00
CA VAL A 98 -9.06 -3.29 4.05
C VAL A 98 -9.03 -4.75 3.60
N LEU A 99 -7.85 -5.32 3.47
CA LEU A 99 -7.68 -6.66 2.95
C LEU A 99 -6.81 -7.52 3.87
N ARG A 100 -7.08 -8.81 3.83
CA ARG A 100 -6.25 -9.78 4.56
C ARG A 100 -4.88 -9.89 3.89
N THR A 101 -3.83 -9.90 4.68
CA THR A 101 -2.45 -9.98 4.19
C THR A 101 -2.20 -11.16 3.25
N GLY A 102 -2.83 -12.32 3.49
CA GLY A 102 -2.65 -13.49 2.65
C GLY A 102 -3.40 -13.48 1.32
N SER A 103 -4.24 -12.48 1.08
CA SER A 103 -5.08 -12.41 -0.12
C SER A 103 -4.39 -11.65 -1.26
N VAL A 104 -3.26 -12.15 -1.73
CA VAL A 104 -2.40 -11.46 -2.71
C VAL A 104 -3.13 -11.13 -4.00
N GLU A 105 -3.95 -12.04 -4.52
CA GLU A 105 -4.73 -11.77 -5.73
C GLU A 105 -5.73 -10.63 -5.54
N ARG A 106 -6.39 -10.58 -4.41
CA ARG A 106 -7.33 -9.49 -4.10
C ARG A 106 -6.61 -8.17 -3.92
N ILE A 107 -5.45 -8.19 -3.27
CA ILE A 107 -4.63 -7.00 -3.10
C ILE A 107 -4.24 -6.43 -4.46
N THR A 108 -3.73 -7.28 -5.34
CA THR A 108 -3.30 -6.87 -6.67
C THR A 108 -4.47 -6.32 -7.49
N ALA A 109 -5.60 -7.02 -7.50
CA ALA A 109 -6.78 -6.57 -8.22
C ALA A 109 -7.31 -5.23 -7.68
N THR A 110 -7.28 -5.05 -6.36
CA THR A 110 -7.73 -3.81 -5.73
C THR A 110 -6.82 -2.65 -6.10
N VAL A 111 -5.51 -2.85 -6.07
CA VAL A 111 -4.56 -1.81 -6.48
C VAL A 111 -4.78 -1.41 -7.94
N GLU A 112 -4.93 -2.40 -8.84
CA GLU A 112 -5.22 -2.13 -10.25
C GLU A 112 -6.49 -1.28 -10.42
N ARG A 113 -7.53 -1.59 -9.67
CA ARG A 113 -8.77 -0.84 -9.71
C ARG A 113 -8.60 0.61 -9.21
N LEU A 114 -7.87 0.78 -8.12
CA LEU A 114 -7.68 2.10 -7.49
C LEU A 114 -6.82 3.04 -8.32
N ILE A 115 -5.81 2.52 -9.01
CA ILE A 115 -4.97 3.37 -9.87
C ILE A 115 -5.65 3.69 -11.19
N GLY A 116 -6.74 3.00 -11.50
CA GLY A 116 -7.54 3.22 -12.70
C GLY A 116 -6.91 2.68 -13.97
N PRO A 117 -7.62 2.77 -15.10
CA PRO A 117 -7.09 2.34 -16.39
C PRO A 117 -5.89 3.20 -16.77
N ARG A 118 -4.83 2.55 -17.17
CA ARG A 118 -3.63 3.24 -17.60
C ARG A 118 -3.59 3.27 -19.11
N SER A 119 -3.18 4.41 -19.61
CA SER A 119 -2.93 4.59 -21.01
C SER A 119 -1.70 3.75 -21.36
N THR A 120 -1.91 2.55 -21.82
CA THR A 120 -0.86 1.78 -22.43
C THR A 120 -0.82 2.11 -23.90
N THR A 121 0.24 2.71 -24.31
CA THR A 121 0.47 2.86 -25.74
C THR A 121 0.88 1.49 -26.25
N VAL A 122 -0.05 0.83 -26.85
CA VAL A 122 0.24 -0.42 -27.54
C VAL A 122 0.56 -0.05 -28.97
N ILE A 123 1.74 -0.35 -29.32
CA ILE A 123 2.18 -0.11 -30.67
C ILE A 123 2.09 -1.41 -31.44
#